data_afa435d7d5a506ce55a878135cfd6815
#
_entry.id   afa435d7d5a506ce55a878135cfd6815
#
_cell.length_a   1.000
_cell.length_b   1.000
_cell.length_c   1.000
_cell.angle_alpha   90.00
_cell.angle_beta   90.00
_cell.angle_gamma   90.00
#
_symmetry.space_group_name_H-M   'P 1'
#
loop_
_entity.id
_entity.type
_entity.pdbx_description
1 polymer ?
#
loop_
_entity_poly.entity_id
_entity_poly.type
_entity_poly.pdbx_seq_one_letter_code
_entity_poly.pdbx_strand_id
1 'polypeptide(L)'
;MQDIRNIAIIAHVDHGKTTLVDKMMLAGNLFRDGQDLSSQVLDSNDLERERGITILSKNVSINYKGVKINIIDTPGHSDFGGEVERVLNMADGCLLLVDAFEGPMPQTRFVLQKALEIGLKPIVVVNKVDKPNCRPEEVYEMVFDLMFALNATEDQLDFPVVYGSAKNGWMGEDYKVPTNDITYLLDKIIEVIPAPKQLEGTPQMLITSLDYSSYTGRIAIGRVHRGTLKNGMNVTIAHRDGTFEKTKIKELHTFEGMGHVKTDEVSSGDICAVIGLDKFEIGDTITDYEQPEALPPIAIDEPTMSMLFTINDSPFFGKEGKYCTSRHINDRLERELEKNLALRMQPFQDSTDSWIVSGRGVLHLSVLIETMRREGYELQVGQPQVIYKEIDGVKCEPIEDLTINVPEEFASKMIDMVTRRKGEMTSMESQGDRVNIEFDIPSRGIIGLRTNVLTASQGEAIMAHRYKEYQPYKGDITRRLNGSMIALETGTAYAYALDKLQDRGKFFIDPGEEVYTGQVVGEHVHDNDLVINVCKAKQLTNVRASGSDEKARVIPKTVMSLEECLEYIKEDEYVEVTPKSMRMRKIILNHDERKKANKDK
;
A
#
# COMPACT_ATOMS: atom_id res chain seq x y z
N MET A 1 18.89 32.57 -10.38
CA MET A 1 18.38 31.18 -10.19
C MET A 1 17.39 31.21 -9.04
N GLN A 2 16.30 30.45 -9.15
CA GLN A 2 15.32 30.34 -8.07
C GLN A 2 15.92 29.49 -6.94
N ASP A 3 15.78 29.92 -5.69
CA ASP A 3 16.16 29.12 -4.53
C ASP A 3 15.14 28.00 -4.31
N ILE A 4 15.59 26.78 -4.05
CA ILE A 4 14.75 25.58 -4.03
C ILE A 4 14.97 24.82 -2.72
N ARG A 5 13.90 24.19 -2.20
CA ARG A 5 13.95 23.18 -1.14
C ARG A 5 13.12 21.97 -1.55
N ASN A 6 13.72 20.79 -1.53
CA ASN A 6 13.04 19.52 -1.81
C ASN A 6 12.82 18.77 -0.50
N ILE A 7 11.58 18.59 -0.10
CA ILE A 7 11.22 17.95 1.16
C ILE A 7 10.31 16.75 0.94
N ALA A 8 10.59 15.64 1.63
CA ALA A 8 9.70 14.50 1.72
C ALA A 8 8.88 14.57 3.00
N ILE A 9 7.58 14.22 2.97
CA ILE A 9 6.75 14.17 4.17
C ILE A 9 6.55 12.73 4.59
N ILE A 10 7.00 12.41 5.79
CA ILE A 10 6.89 11.10 6.44
C ILE A 10 5.87 11.21 7.57
N ALA A 11 4.82 10.42 7.50
CA ALA A 11 3.77 10.42 8.52
C ALA A 11 3.12 9.05 8.64
N HIS A 12 2.63 8.72 9.83
CA HIS A 12 1.69 7.62 10.00
C HIS A 12 0.30 8.01 9.49
N VAL A 13 -0.52 7.00 9.20
CA VAL A 13 -1.94 7.16 8.88
C VAL A 13 -2.60 7.98 9.99
N ASP A 14 -3.48 8.88 9.61
CA ASP A 14 -4.21 9.79 10.52
C ASP A 14 -3.36 10.79 11.33
N HIS A 15 -2.03 10.86 11.20
CA HIS A 15 -1.23 11.90 11.86
C HIS A 15 -1.45 13.31 11.30
N GLY A 16 -2.21 13.44 10.20
CA GLY A 16 -2.64 14.73 9.63
C GLY A 16 -1.78 15.23 8.48
N LYS A 17 -1.12 14.33 7.75
CA LYS A 17 -0.27 14.64 6.58
C LYS A 17 -1.00 15.47 5.53
N THR A 18 -2.12 14.96 5.03
CA THR A 18 -2.94 15.64 4.00
C THR A 18 -3.39 17.02 4.47
N THR A 19 -3.86 17.13 5.72
CA THR A 19 -4.28 18.41 6.30
C THR A 19 -3.13 19.42 6.38
N LEU A 20 -1.93 18.96 6.74
CA LEU A 20 -0.75 19.83 6.81
C LEU A 20 -0.37 20.34 5.42
N VAL A 21 -0.30 19.46 4.41
CA VAL A 21 0.06 19.86 3.04
C VAL A 21 -0.98 20.81 2.45
N ASP A 22 -2.28 20.57 2.68
CA ASP A 22 -3.33 21.50 2.28
C ASP A 22 -3.12 22.90 2.88
N LYS A 23 -2.73 22.99 4.16
CA LYS A 23 -2.41 24.26 4.81
C LYS A 23 -1.13 24.91 4.25
N MET A 24 -0.12 24.12 3.92
CA MET A 24 1.10 24.62 3.26
C MET A 24 0.79 25.20 1.87
N MET A 25 -0.08 24.56 1.10
CA MET A 25 -0.54 25.06 -0.20
C MET A 25 -1.30 26.39 -0.07
N LEU A 26 -2.15 26.53 0.97
CA LEU A 26 -2.84 27.79 1.25
C LEU A 26 -1.86 28.92 1.58
N ALA A 27 -0.87 28.65 2.42
CA ALA A 27 0.15 29.65 2.80
C ALA A 27 1.05 30.06 1.61
N GLY A 28 1.20 29.19 0.61
CA GLY A 28 1.89 29.48 -0.66
C GLY A 28 1.09 30.30 -1.69
N ASN A 29 -0.08 30.82 -1.33
CA ASN A 29 -0.97 31.62 -2.20
C ASN A 29 -1.40 30.92 -3.51
N LEU A 30 -1.49 29.61 -3.53
CA LEU A 30 -1.87 28.83 -4.72
C LEU A 30 -3.37 28.85 -5.01
N PHE A 31 -4.20 29.21 -4.04
CA PHE A 31 -5.64 29.28 -4.18
C PHE A 31 -6.13 30.72 -4.15
N ARG A 32 -7.05 31.07 -5.06
CA ARG A 32 -7.77 32.36 -5.02
C ARG A 32 -8.78 32.33 -3.88
N ASP A 33 -8.94 33.46 -3.20
CA ASP A 33 -9.99 33.64 -2.20
C ASP A 33 -11.36 33.21 -2.75
N GLY A 34 -11.98 32.20 -2.11
CA GLY A 34 -13.32 31.72 -2.47
C GLY A 34 -13.42 30.36 -3.17
N GLN A 35 -12.32 29.63 -3.36
CA GLN A 35 -12.42 28.20 -3.74
C GLN A 35 -12.69 27.37 -2.49
N ASP A 36 -13.85 26.68 -2.49
CA ASP A 36 -14.22 25.72 -1.44
C ASP A 36 -13.21 24.57 -1.39
N LEU A 37 -12.35 24.57 -0.39
CA LEU A 37 -11.44 23.47 -0.03
C LEU A 37 -12.19 22.39 0.78
N SER A 38 -13.36 22.00 0.32
CA SER A 38 -14.22 21.03 1.03
C SER A 38 -13.78 19.56 0.88
N SER A 39 -12.69 19.29 0.13
CA SER A 39 -12.17 17.92 -0.03
C SER A 39 -10.64 17.92 0.11
N GLN A 40 -10.13 16.94 0.82
CA GLN A 40 -8.72 16.60 0.92
C GLN A 40 -8.11 16.53 -0.49
N VAL A 41 -7.37 17.58 -0.87
CA VAL A 41 -6.95 17.80 -2.27
C VAL A 41 -5.89 16.77 -2.69
N LEU A 42 -5.06 16.30 -1.74
CA LEU A 42 -4.04 15.28 -1.99
C LEU A 42 -4.61 13.88 -2.19
N ASP A 43 -5.64 13.49 -1.44
CA ASP A 43 -6.21 12.15 -1.53
C ASP A 43 -7.25 12.07 -2.66
N SER A 44 -6.79 12.27 -3.90
CA SER A 44 -7.65 12.24 -5.09
C SER A 44 -8.09 10.81 -5.49
N ASN A 45 -7.44 9.78 -4.96
CA ASN A 45 -7.79 8.38 -5.20
C ASN A 45 -8.78 7.88 -4.14
N ASP A 46 -9.92 7.35 -4.58
CA ASP A 46 -10.95 6.82 -3.66
C ASP A 46 -10.41 5.70 -2.76
N LEU A 47 -9.47 4.87 -3.25
CA LEU A 47 -8.83 3.82 -2.46
C LEU A 47 -7.95 4.38 -1.34
N GLU A 48 -7.23 5.47 -1.60
CA GLU A 48 -6.42 6.15 -0.58
C GLU A 48 -7.30 6.70 0.52
N ARG A 49 -8.42 7.35 0.15
CA ARG A 49 -9.40 7.90 1.11
C ARG A 49 -10.10 6.82 1.94
N GLU A 50 -10.53 5.73 1.32
CA GLU A 50 -11.20 4.63 2.02
C GLU A 50 -10.30 3.89 2.98
N ARG A 51 -9.01 3.76 2.63
CA ARG A 51 -8.01 3.04 3.44
C ARG A 51 -7.23 3.93 4.38
N GLY A 52 -7.33 5.24 4.22
CA GLY A 52 -6.57 6.23 4.97
C GLY A 52 -5.06 6.16 4.76
N ILE A 53 -4.58 5.59 3.66
CA ILE A 53 -3.16 5.42 3.35
C ILE A 53 -2.80 6.09 2.02
N THR A 54 -1.61 6.66 1.93
CA THR A 54 -1.03 7.09 0.65
C THR A 54 -0.49 5.85 -0.09
N ILE A 55 -0.96 5.63 -1.30
CA ILE A 55 -0.55 4.53 -2.18
C ILE A 55 0.46 5.02 -3.21
N LEU A 56 0.17 6.15 -3.85
CA LEU A 56 1.01 6.76 -4.87
C LEU A 56 1.62 8.07 -4.37
N SER A 57 2.90 8.25 -4.61
CA SER A 57 3.59 9.51 -4.32
C SER A 57 3.06 10.64 -5.21
N LYS A 58 2.94 11.83 -4.64
CA LYS A 58 2.54 13.04 -5.36
C LYS A 58 3.54 14.14 -5.11
N ASN A 59 3.76 14.95 -6.15
CA ASN A 59 4.63 16.12 -6.06
C ASN A 59 3.77 17.39 -6.05
N VAL A 60 4.02 18.23 -5.05
CA VAL A 60 3.39 19.54 -4.88
C VAL A 60 4.48 20.58 -4.80
N SER A 61 4.30 21.75 -5.40
CA SER A 61 5.27 22.83 -5.30
C SER A 61 4.60 24.13 -4.88
N ILE A 62 5.17 24.79 -3.88
CA ILE A 62 4.72 26.10 -3.40
C ILE A 62 5.83 27.14 -3.50
N ASN A 63 5.47 28.40 -3.67
CA ASN A 63 6.41 29.52 -3.61
C ASN A 63 6.18 30.30 -2.32
N TYR A 64 7.20 30.37 -1.47
CA TYR A 64 7.15 31.10 -0.23
C TYR A 64 8.40 31.98 -0.05
N LYS A 65 8.22 33.29 0.15
CA LYS A 65 9.31 34.28 0.29
C LYS A 65 10.36 34.22 -0.86
N GLY A 66 9.94 33.86 -2.07
CA GLY A 66 10.82 33.74 -3.23
C GLY A 66 11.56 32.40 -3.35
N VAL A 67 11.38 31.51 -2.39
CA VAL A 67 11.91 30.13 -2.40
C VAL A 67 10.85 29.18 -2.92
N LYS A 68 11.23 28.32 -3.85
CA LYS A 68 10.39 27.21 -4.33
C LYS A 68 10.55 26.02 -3.39
N ILE A 69 9.47 25.58 -2.76
CA ILE A 69 9.46 24.40 -1.91
C ILE A 69 8.71 23.28 -2.63
N ASN A 70 9.44 22.26 -3.06
CA ASN A 70 8.88 21.03 -3.61
C ASN A 70 8.58 20.08 -2.46
N ILE A 71 7.33 19.66 -2.35
CA ILE A 71 6.82 18.76 -1.33
C ILE A 71 6.53 17.42 -2.00
N ILE A 72 7.18 16.38 -1.54
CA ILE A 72 7.08 15.04 -2.05
C ILE A 72 6.28 14.20 -1.05
N ASP A 73 5.07 13.81 -1.41
CA ASP A 73 4.23 12.95 -0.58
C ASP A 73 4.72 11.52 -0.67
N THR A 74 5.03 10.88 0.48
CA THR A 74 5.57 9.52 0.52
C THR A 74 4.55 8.51 1.03
N PRO A 75 4.44 7.32 0.41
CA PRO A 75 3.69 6.22 0.99
C PRO A 75 4.22 5.82 2.36
N GLY A 76 3.32 5.50 3.29
CA GLY A 76 3.71 5.13 4.66
C GLY A 76 3.87 3.63 4.88
N HIS A 77 3.36 2.78 3.98
CA HIS A 77 3.32 1.33 4.16
C HIS A 77 4.52 0.62 3.50
N SER A 78 5.08 -0.37 4.20
CA SER A 78 6.27 -1.13 3.73
C SER A 78 6.06 -1.86 2.39
N ASP A 79 4.84 -2.27 2.06
CA ASP A 79 4.52 -2.90 0.78
C ASP A 79 4.77 -1.99 -0.43
N PHE A 80 4.83 -0.67 -0.21
CA PHE A 80 5.18 0.35 -1.20
C PHE A 80 6.62 0.85 -1.08
N GLY A 81 7.49 0.11 -0.38
CA GLY A 81 8.87 0.51 -0.09
C GLY A 81 9.70 0.86 -1.33
N GLY A 82 9.50 0.18 -2.46
CA GLY A 82 10.17 0.54 -3.72
C GLY A 82 9.80 1.93 -4.25
N GLU A 83 8.61 2.40 -3.96
CA GLU A 83 8.17 3.75 -4.28
C GLU A 83 8.79 4.77 -3.31
N VAL A 84 8.80 4.43 -2.02
CA VAL A 84 9.45 5.24 -0.98
C VAL A 84 10.92 5.50 -1.29
N GLU A 85 11.70 4.46 -1.60
CA GLU A 85 13.13 4.60 -1.90
C GLU A 85 13.40 5.51 -3.10
N ARG A 86 12.59 5.39 -4.16
CA ARG A 86 12.72 6.24 -5.36
C ARG A 86 12.41 7.71 -5.07
N VAL A 87 11.32 7.94 -4.34
CA VAL A 87 10.79 9.26 -4.07
C VAL A 87 11.70 10.03 -3.09
N LEU A 88 12.22 9.36 -2.06
CA LEU A 88 13.14 9.96 -1.11
C LEU A 88 14.43 10.46 -1.77
N ASN A 89 14.90 9.81 -2.84
CA ASN A 89 16.08 10.25 -3.60
C ASN A 89 15.90 11.61 -4.30
N MET A 90 14.67 12.12 -4.41
CA MET A 90 14.42 13.46 -4.94
C MET A 90 14.50 14.55 -3.87
N ALA A 91 14.48 14.20 -2.58
CA ALA A 91 14.47 15.13 -1.46
C ALA A 91 15.87 15.50 -0.96
N ASP A 92 15.98 16.63 -0.29
CA ASP A 92 17.18 17.11 0.43
C ASP A 92 16.95 17.08 1.95
N GLY A 93 15.70 16.97 2.39
CA GLY A 93 15.32 16.81 3.79
C GLY A 93 13.95 16.19 3.93
N CYS A 94 13.54 15.89 5.16
CA CYS A 94 12.25 15.30 5.44
C CYS A 94 11.52 15.97 6.61
N LEU A 95 10.18 16.03 6.52
CA LEU A 95 9.30 16.37 7.64
C LEU A 95 8.78 15.08 8.25
N LEU A 96 9.14 14.80 9.48
CA LEU A 96 8.56 13.72 10.26
C LEU A 96 7.36 14.25 11.05
N LEU A 97 6.16 13.91 10.59
CA LEU A 97 4.91 14.32 11.22
C LEU A 97 4.44 13.28 12.22
N VAL A 98 4.29 13.67 13.48
CA VAL A 98 3.93 12.79 14.60
C VAL A 98 2.73 13.37 15.34
N ASP A 99 1.78 12.53 15.72
CA ASP A 99 0.65 12.92 16.59
C ASP A 99 1.14 13.15 18.02
N ALA A 100 0.77 14.28 18.62
CA ALA A 100 1.17 14.67 19.97
C ALA A 100 0.68 13.75 21.10
N PHE A 101 -0.27 12.85 20.81
CA PHE A 101 -0.77 11.86 21.76
C PHE A 101 -0.18 10.45 21.49
N GLU A 102 -0.20 10.01 20.22
CA GLU A 102 0.21 8.65 19.83
C GLU A 102 1.74 8.48 19.80
N GLY A 103 2.46 9.54 19.41
CA GLY A 103 3.91 9.46 19.21
C GLY A 103 4.31 8.80 17.88
N PRO A 104 5.59 8.45 17.70
CA PRO A 104 6.08 7.78 16.49
C PRO A 104 5.57 6.35 16.41
N MET A 105 4.89 6.02 15.31
CA MET A 105 4.28 4.72 15.09
C MET A 105 5.21 3.75 14.32
N PRO A 106 5.08 2.43 14.50
CA PRO A 106 5.97 1.45 13.87
C PRO A 106 6.08 1.56 12.34
N GLN A 107 5.01 1.95 11.64
CA GLN A 107 5.02 2.08 10.18
C GLN A 107 5.93 3.22 9.68
N THR A 108 6.04 4.32 10.44
CA THR A 108 6.93 5.43 10.10
C THR A 108 8.41 5.07 10.24
N ARG A 109 8.74 4.07 11.07
CA ARG A 109 10.11 3.62 11.31
C ARG A 109 10.84 3.24 10.00
N PHE A 110 10.17 2.49 9.11
CA PHE A 110 10.77 2.08 7.84
C PHE A 110 11.11 3.28 6.94
N VAL A 111 10.15 4.18 6.72
CA VAL A 111 10.36 5.34 5.84
C VAL A 111 11.39 6.29 6.42
N LEU A 112 11.35 6.52 7.75
CA LEU A 112 12.33 7.33 8.45
C LEU A 112 13.74 6.71 8.36
N GLN A 113 13.89 5.40 8.57
CA GLN A 113 15.17 4.72 8.43
C GLN A 113 15.77 4.95 7.04
N LYS A 114 14.98 4.75 5.98
CA LYS A 114 15.44 4.99 4.61
C LYS A 114 15.82 6.45 4.36
N ALA A 115 15.07 7.39 4.91
CA ALA A 115 15.40 8.81 4.83
C ALA A 115 16.74 9.14 5.52
N LEU A 116 16.98 8.57 6.71
CA LEU A 116 18.22 8.76 7.45
C LEU A 116 19.43 8.10 6.75
N GLU A 117 19.26 6.88 6.21
CA GLU A 117 20.31 6.15 5.46
C GLU A 117 20.82 6.93 4.25
N ILE A 118 19.95 7.63 3.52
CA ILE A 118 20.33 8.48 2.37
C ILE A 118 20.79 9.88 2.78
N GLY A 119 20.83 10.18 4.08
CA GLY A 119 21.37 11.43 4.62
C GLY A 119 20.42 12.62 4.59
N LEU A 120 19.09 12.41 4.53
CA LEU A 120 18.13 13.51 4.61
C LEU A 120 18.17 14.18 5.98
N LYS A 121 18.05 15.53 5.98
CA LYS A 121 17.95 16.31 7.22
C LYS A 121 16.52 16.32 7.71
N PRO A 122 16.23 15.86 8.94
CA PRO A 122 14.88 15.80 9.47
C PRO A 122 14.45 17.11 10.13
N ILE A 123 13.17 17.45 10.01
CA ILE A 123 12.42 18.39 10.86
C ILE A 123 11.27 17.60 11.45
N VAL A 124 11.11 17.62 12.76
CA VAL A 124 10.02 16.93 13.45
C VAL A 124 8.85 17.89 13.63
N VAL A 125 7.66 17.47 13.22
CA VAL A 125 6.42 18.24 13.39
C VAL A 125 5.49 17.46 14.33
N VAL A 126 5.35 17.95 15.56
CA VAL A 126 4.43 17.39 16.56
C VAL A 126 3.07 18.04 16.38
N ASN A 127 2.17 17.31 15.73
CA ASN A 127 0.85 17.76 15.32
C ASN A 127 -0.23 17.37 16.34
N LYS A 128 -1.40 18.02 16.24
CA LYS A 128 -2.58 17.78 17.08
C LYS A 128 -2.36 18.11 18.56
N VAL A 129 -1.55 19.11 18.86
CA VAL A 129 -1.36 19.61 20.23
C VAL A 129 -2.62 20.26 20.81
N ASP A 130 -3.66 20.44 20.00
CA ASP A 130 -4.99 20.88 20.42
C ASP A 130 -5.82 19.79 21.12
N LYS A 131 -5.38 18.53 21.08
CA LYS A 131 -6.04 17.44 21.82
C LYS A 131 -5.82 17.58 23.34
N PRO A 132 -6.86 17.34 24.17
CA PRO A 132 -6.77 17.53 25.63
C PRO A 132 -5.76 16.60 26.32
N ASN A 133 -5.44 15.45 25.73
CA ASN A 133 -4.52 14.46 26.29
C ASN A 133 -3.16 14.43 25.56
N CYS A 134 -2.79 15.51 24.89
CA CYS A 134 -1.49 15.58 24.21
C CYS A 134 -0.35 15.57 25.22
N ARG A 135 0.78 14.94 24.83
CA ARG A 135 2.02 14.82 25.61
C ARG A 135 3.25 15.16 24.76
N PRO A 136 3.36 16.41 24.27
CA PRO A 136 4.37 16.76 23.26
C PRO A 136 5.81 16.56 23.72
N GLU A 137 6.10 16.75 25.02
CA GLU A 137 7.44 16.57 25.61
C GLU A 137 7.85 15.09 25.59
N GLU A 138 6.96 14.17 25.98
CA GLU A 138 7.22 12.73 25.91
C GLU A 138 7.36 12.25 24.45
N VAL A 139 6.54 12.79 23.53
CA VAL A 139 6.63 12.46 22.10
C VAL A 139 7.96 12.91 21.51
N TYR A 140 8.50 14.04 21.95
CA TYR A 140 9.85 14.47 21.57
C TYR A 140 10.90 13.43 21.97
N GLU A 141 10.89 12.99 23.23
CA GLU A 141 11.81 11.95 23.72
C GLU A 141 11.67 10.64 22.94
N MET A 142 10.43 10.19 22.67
CA MET A 142 10.17 8.99 21.88
C MET A 142 10.72 9.10 20.45
N VAL A 143 10.64 10.27 19.82
CA VAL A 143 11.20 10.50 18.48
C VAL A 143 12.72 10.50 18.54
N PHE A 144 13.32 11.10 19.56
CA PHE A 144 14.77 11.10 19.75
C PHE A 144 15.30 9.67 19.92
N ASP A 145 14.67 8.87 20.79
CA ASP A 145 15.02 7.46 21.01
C ASP A 145 14.88 6.64 19.72
N LEU A 146 13.81 6.88 18.94
CA LEU A 146 13.62 6.24 17.66
C LEU A 146 14.75 6.58 16.68
N MET A 147 15.12 7.84 16.53
CA MET A 147 16.21 8.25 15.64
C MET A 147 17.56 7.68 16.09
N PHE A 148 17.81 7.65 17.38
CA PHE A 148 18.99 7.04 17.96
C PHE A 148 19.05 5.53 17.66
N ALA A 149 17.94 4.80 17.84
CA ALA A 149 17.81 3.39 17.51
C ALA A 149 17.96 3.08 16.01
N LEU A 150 17.70 4.07 15.15
CA LEU A 150 17.90 3.97 13.69
C LEU A 150 19.30 4.40 13.24
N ASN A 151 20.24 4.59 14.17
CA ASN A 151 21.61 5.03 13.91
C ASN A 151 21.70 6.38 13.16
N ALA A 152 20.82 7.33 13.49
CA ALA A 152 20.92 8.68 12.97
C ALA A 152 22.27 9.31 13.31
N THR A 153 22.81 10.12 12.40
CA THR A 153 24.05 10.86 12.61
C THR A 153 23.86 11.99 13.64
N GLU A 154 24.96 12.53 14.21
CA GLU A 154 24.89 13.66 15.13
C GLU A 154 24.12 14.87 14.52
N ASP A 155 24.38 15.18 13.22
CA ASP A 155 23.68 16.23 12.49
C ASP A 155 22.17 15.94 12.30
N GLN A 156 21.75 14.69 12.28
CA GLN A 156 20.36 14.27 12.18
C GLN A 156 19.67 14.22 13.55
N LEU A 157 20.43 13.96 14.62
CA LEU A 157 19.92 14.00 16.00
C LEU A 157 19.73 15.45 16.52
N ASP A 158 20.40 16.43 15.92
CA ASP A 158 20.17 17.87 16.17
C ASP A 158 19.03 18.39 15.29
N PHE A 159 17.87 17.75 15.39
CA PHE A 159 16.69 18.11 14.62
C PHE A 159 15.84 19.18 15.30
N PRO A 160 15.36 20.20 14.57
CA PRO A 160 14.39 21.15 15.10
C PRO A 160 13.02 20.51 15.24
N VAL A 161 12.27 20.94 16.25
CA VAL A 161 10.89 20.54 16.47
C VAL A 161 9.96 21.72 16.27
N VAL A 162 8.86 21.45 15.56
CA VAL A 162 7.76 22.40 15.35
C VAL A 162 6.50 21.79 15.93
N TYR A 163 5.80 22.56 16.74
CA TYR A 163 4.56 22.14 17.38
C TYR A 163 3.36 22.84 16.77
N GLY A 164 2.22 22.14 16.69
CA GLY A 164 1.02 22.84 16.25
C GLY A 164 -0.20 21.95 16.00
N SER A 165 -1.19 22.57 15.37
CA SER A 165 -2.40 21.90 14.91
C SER A 165 -2.65 22.22 13.44
N ALA A 166 -2.38 21.26 12.57
CA ALA A 166 -2.68 21.40 11.13
C ALA A 166 -4.17 21.67 10.90
N LYS A 167 -5.06 21.04 11.68
CA LYS A 167 -6.50 21.26 11.62
C LYS A 167 -6.87 22.72 11.88
N ASN A 168 -6.29 23.31 12.94
CA ASN A 168 -6.52 24.69 13.31
C ASN A 168 -5.67 25.70 12.50
N GLY A 169 -4.73 25.20 11.70
CA GLY A 169 -3.94 25.98 10.75
C GLY A 169 -2.81 26.80 11.37
N TRP A 170 -2.20 26.35 12.46
CA TRP A 170 -1.08 27.03 13.10
C TRP A 170 0.08 26.08 13.44
N MET A 171 1.30 26.61 13.38
CA MET A 171 2.56 25.95 13.77
C MET A 171 3.49 26.95 14.45
N GLY A 172 4.22 26.53 15.48
CA GLY A 172 5.11 27.38 16.26
C GLY A 172 6.22 26.61 16.97
N GLU A 173 7.05 27.34 17.70
CA GLU A 173 8.16 26.79 18.48
C GLU A 173 7.68 26.19 19.82
N ASP A 174 6.65 26.76 20.42
CA ASP A 174 6.09 26.32 21.70
C ASP A 174 4.62 25.90 21.52
N TYR A 175 4.31 24.68 21.93
CA TYR A 175 2.95 24.15 21.84
C TYR A 175 1.94 24.84 22.76
N LYS A 176 2.44 25.60 23.78
CA LYS A 176 1.63 26.40 24.73
C LYS A 176 1.23 27.74 24.15
N VAL A 177 1.91 28.20 23.07
CA VAL A 177 1.71 29.53 22.49
C VAL A 177 1.26 29.38 21.03
N PRO A 178 -0.06 29.24 20.77
CA PRO A 178 -0.56 29.14 19.38
C PRO A 178 -0.18 30.37 18.56
N THR A 179 0.29 30.15 17.33
CA THR A 179 0.52 31.19 16.34
C THR A 179 -0.72 31.43 15.48
N ASN A 180 -0.69 32.40 14.58
CA ASN A 180 -1.83 32.70 13.72
C ASN A 180 -1.93 31.83 12.48
N ASP A 181 -0.80 31.22 12.06
CA ASP A 181 -0.67 30.49 10.81
C ASP A 181 0.46 29.45 10.86
N ILE A 182 0.78 28.85 9.71
CA ILE A 182 1.83 27.83 9.60
C ILE A 182 3.17 28.40 9.09
N THR A 183 3.31 29.71 8.98
CA THR A 183 4.52 30.32 8.38
C THR A 183 5.79 29.99 9.14
N TYR A 184 5.70 29.76 10.46
CA TYR A 184 6.84 29.29 11.27
C TYR A 184 7.44 27.98 10.72
N LEU A 185 6.61 27.02 10.32
CA LEU A 185 7.09 25.77 9.71
C LEU A 185 7.79 26.04 8.37
N LEU A 186 7.21 26.89 7.52
CA LEU A 186 7.80 27.23 6.22
C LEU A 186 9.14 27.97 6.38
N ASP A 187 9.26 28.86 7.37
CA ASP A 187 10.52 29.53 7.70
C ASP A 187 11.57 28.52 8.18
N LYS A 188 11.18 27.55 9.03
CA LYS A 188 12.08 26.47 9.47
C LYS A 188 12.54 25.56 8.33
N ILE A 189 11.67 25.25 7.37
CA ILE A 189 12.06 24.50 6.17
C ILE A 189 13.15 25.24 5.39
N ILE A 190 13.00 26.55 5.18
CA ILE A 190 13.99 27.35 4.45
C ILE A 190 15.32 27.44 5.23
N GLU A 191 15.25 27.56 6.54
CA GLU A 191 16.42 27.69 7.44
C GLU A 191 17.24 26.40 7.51
N VAL A 192 16.56 25.26 7.68
CA VAL A 192 17.18 23.98 8.09
C VAL A 192 17.48 23.07 6.90
N ILE A 193 16.55 22.98 5.94
CA ILE A 193 16.75 22.10 4.79
C ILE A 193 17.75 22.73 3.82
N PRO A 194 18.83 22.03 3.45
CA PRO A 194 19.81 22.58 2.54
C PRO A 194 19.22 22.79 1.14
N ALA A 195 19.68 23.83 0.47
CA ALA A 195 19.41 23.97 -0.98
C ALA A 195 20.08 22.81 -1.73
N PRO A 196 19.45 22.28 -2.79
CA PRO A 196 20.02 21.23 -3.59
C PRO A 196 21.38 21.65 -4.17
N LYS A 197 22.34 20.72 -4.17
CA LYS A 197 23.65 20.97 -4.80
C LYS A 197 23.45 21.19 -6.29
N GLN A 198 23.85 22.35 -6.76
CA GLN A 198 23.84 22.65 -8.19
C GLN A 198 25.13 22.15 -8.83
N LEU A 199 25.01 21.15 -9.69
CA LEU A 199 26.12 20.57 -10.42
C LEU A 199 26.10 21.07 -11.88
N GLU A 200 27.16 21.75 -12.27
CA GLU A 200 27.35 22.17 -13.65
C GLU A 200 27.86 21.02 -14.52
N GLY A 201 27.51 21.02 -15.81
CA GLY A 201 27.95 20.01 -16.75
C GLY A 201 26.84 19.59 -17.74
N THR A 202 27.04 18.44 -18.37
CA THR A 202 26.06 17.82 -19.26
C THR A 202 24.78 17.45 -18.50
N PRO A 203 23.60 17.57 -19.11
CA PRO A 203 22.33 17.32 -18.45
C PRO A 203 22.20 15.86 -18.02
N GLN A 204 21.68 15.66 -16.81
CA GLN A 204 21.48 14.33 -16.23
C GLN A 204 20.29 14.34 -15.28
N MET A 205 19.30 13.48 -15.53
CA MET A 205 18.09 13.34 -14.72
C MET A 205 17.72 11.87 -14.57
N LEU A 206 17.57 11.39 -13.36
CA LEU A 206 17.05 10.05 -13.09
C LEU A 206 15.52 10.07 -13.13
N ILE A 207 14.91 9.16 -13.88
CA ILE A 207 13.45 8.98 -13.91
C ILE A 207 13.05 8.19 -12.67
N THR A 208 12.37 8.85 -11.74
CA THR A 208 11.98 8.27 -10.45
C THR A 208 10.51 7.88 -10.38
N SER A 209 9.66 8.55 -11.16
CA SER A 209 8.23 8.30 -11.18
C SER A 209 7.66 8.48 -12.60
N LEU A 210 6.50 7.90 -12.84
CA LEU A 210 5.75 8.03 -14.09
C LEU A 210 4.36 8.55 -13.80
N ASP A 211 3.92 9.47 -14.63
CA ASP A 211 2.53 9.87 -14.71
C ASP A 211 1.98 9.60 -16.12
N TYR A 212 0.68 9.63 -16.27
CA TYR A 212 0.02 9.38 -17.55
C TYR A 212 -1.12 10.36 -17.78
N SER A 213 -1.06 11.03 -18.90
CA SER A 213 -2.17 11.85 -19.38
C SER A 213 -2.77 11.21 -20.62
N SER A 214 -4.11 11.14 -20.69
CA SER A 214 -4.82 10.66 -21.88
C SER A 214 -4.51 11.50 -23.14
N TYR A 215 -4.01 12.72 -22.96
CA TYR A 215 -3.70 13.67 -24.04
C TYR A 215 -2.23 13.62 -24.47
N THR A 216 -1.30 13.55 -23.53
CA THR A 216 0.15 13.62 -23.79
C THR A 216 0.85 12.27 -23.71
N GLY A 217 0.16 11.24 -23.24
CA GLY A 217 0.74 9.92 -23.00
C GLY A 217 1.55 9.84 -21.71
N ARG A 218 2.65 9.09 -21.73
CA ARG A 218 3.54 8.85 -20.59
C ARG A 218 4.37 10.11 -20.29
N ILE A 219 4.51 10.42 -19.02
CA ILE A 219 5.24 11.57 -18.48
C ILE A 219 6.32 11.05 -17.54
N ALA A 220 7.58 11.36 -17.83
CA ALA A 220 8.71 11.01 -16.97
C ALA A 220 8.91 12.10 -15.92
N ILE A 221 8.91 11.72 -14.63
CA ILE A 221 9.13 12.63 -13.51
C ILE A 221 10.44 12.29 -12.81
N GLY A 222 11.22 13.30 -12.47
CA GLY A 222 12.46 13.14 -11.74
C GLY A 222 13.12 14.45 -11.36
N ARG A 223 14.20 14.33 -10.61
CA ARG A 223 15.05 15.47 -10.24
C ARG A 223 16.19 15.60 -11.23
N VAL A 224 16.45 16.81 -11.69
CA VAL A 224 17.64 17.12 -12.50
C VAL A 224 18.87 17.05 -11.58
N HIS A 225 19.72 16.06 -11.82
CA HIS A 225 20.90 15.82 -10.99
C HIS A 225 22.04 16.79 -11.36
N ARG A 226 22.28 16.99 -12.65
CA ARG A 226 23.35 17.82 -13.18
C ARG A 226 22.91 18.59 -14.42
N GLY A 227 23.47 19.76 -14.64
CA GLY A 227 23.25 20.58 -15.82
C GLY A 227 21.85 21.16 -15.91
N THR A 228 21.39 21.39 -17.13
CA THR A 228 20.08 22.00 -17.41
C THR A 228 19.38 21.27 -18.54
N LEU A 229 18.15 20.86 -18.32
CA LEU A 229 17.25 20.36 -19.37
C LEU A 229 16.50 21.51 -20.01
N LYS A 230 16.32 21.46 -21.34
CA LYS A 230 15.60 22.48 -22.09
C LYS A 230 14.46 21.91 -22.92
N ASN A 231 13.42 22.70 -23.07
CA ASN A 231 12.30 22.36 -23.92
C ASN A 231 12.77 22.17 -25.38
N GLY A 232 12.38 21.07 -26.00
CA GLY A 232 12.81 20.71 -27.35
C GLY A 232 14.25 20.22 -27.49
N MET A 233 14.94 19.94 -26.39
CA MET A 233 16.33 19.45 -26.40
C MET A 233 16.42 18.02 -26.91
N ASN A 234 17.46 17.70 -27.69
CA ASN A 234 17.83 16.32 -28.00
C ASN A 234 18.58 15.72 -26.82
N VAL A 235 18.21 14.51 -26.42
CA VAL A 235 18.76 13.79 -25.28
C VAL A 235 18.95 12.33 -25.62
N THR A 236 19.71 11.62 -24.81
CA THR A 236 19.82 10.17 -24.84
C THR A 236 19.18 9.60 -23.56
N ILE A 237 18.40 8.54 -23.68
CA ILE A 237 17.96 7.74 -22.55
C ILE A 237 18.98 6.63 -22.35
N ALA A 238 19.60 6.59 -21.19
CA ALA A 238 20.44 5.50 -20.75
C ALA A 238 19.58 4.53 -19.93
N HIS A 239 19.32 3.36 -20.51
CA HIS A 239 18.52 2.31 -19.87
C HIS A 239 19.31 1.55 -18.80
N ARG A 240 18.60 0.93 -17.86
CA ARG A 240 19.20 0.13 -16.78
C ARG A 240 19.98 -1.09 -17.27
N ASP A 241 19.66 -1.61 -18.45
CA ASP A 241 20.38 -2.72 -19.10
C ASP A 241 21.67 -2.30 -19.80
N GLY A 242 22.00 -1.00 -19.73
CA GLY A 242 23.20 -0.42 -20.36
C GLY A 242 23.01 -0.05 -21.84
N THR A 243 21.80 -0.14 -22.39
CA THR A 243 21.51 0.33 -23.74
C THR A 243 21.20 1.83 -23.77
N PHE A 244 21.38 2.44 -24.93
CA PHE A 244 21.19 3.88 -25.13
C PHE A 244 20.21 4.13 -26.28
N GLU A 245 19.21 4.98 -26.04
CA GLU A 245 18.23 5.38 -27.05
C GLU A 245 18.23 6.90 -27.22
N LYS A 246 18.47 7.39 -28.45
CA LYS A 246 18.45 8.81 -28.76
C LYS A 246 17.03 9.28 -29.01
N THR A 247 16.63 10.36 -28.34
CA THR A 247 15.28 10.91 -28.42
C THR A 247 15.27 12.42 -28.26
N LYS A 248 14.09 13.03 -28.24
CA LYS A 248 13.90 14.47 -28.09
C LYS A 248 12.82 14.76 -27.06
N ILE A 249 13.10 15.69 -26.15
CA ILE A 249 12.09 16.24 -25.23
C ILE A 249 11.09 17.06 -26.06
N LYS A 250 9.82 16.68 -26.08
CA LYS A 250 8.78 17.47 -26.78
C LYS A 250 8.31 18.62 -25.91
N GLU A 251 8.06 18.38 -24.64
CA GLU A 251 7.72 19.41 -23.66
C GLU A 251 8.41 19.16 -22.33
N LEU A 252 8.81 20.26 -21.69
CA LEU A 252 9.39 20.27 -20.36
C LEU A 252 8.47 21.07 -19.44
N HIS A 253 8.14 20.49 -18.27
CA HIS A 253 7.26 21.10 -17.30
C HIS A 253 7.92 21.15 -15.92
N THR A 254 7.61 22.17 -15.14
CA THR A 254 7.93 22.30 -13.71
C THR A 254 6.66 22.21 -12.89
N PHE A 255 6.75 21.81 -11.63
CA PHE A 255 5.59 21.70 -10.74
C PHE A 255 5.19 23.09 -10.21
N GLU A 256 3.89 23.36 -10.18
CA GLU A 256 3.26 24.52 -9.56
C GLU A 256 1.93 24.07 -8.92
N GLY A 257 1.82 24.21 -7.60
CA GLY A 257 0.74 23.57 -6.87
C GLY A 257 0.76 22.06 -7.02
N MET A 258 -0.40 21.48 -7.28
CA MET A 258 -0.57 20.06 -7.62
C MET A 258 -0.43 19.76 -9.11
N GLY A 259 -0.33 20.79 -9.95
CA GLY A 259 -0.18 20.65 -11.39
C GLY A 259 1.27 20.86 -11.85
N HIS A 260 1.43 20.82 -13.14
CA HIS A 260 2.70 21.15 -13.78
C HIS A 260 2.48 22.15 -14.92
N VAL A 261 3.42 23.07 -15.05
CA VAL A 261 3.37 24.17 -16.01
C VAL A 261 4.56 24.06 -16.96
N LYS A 262 4.31 24.32 -18.24
CA LYS A 262 5.35 24.32 -19.28
C LYS A 262 6.41 25.36 -18.97
N THR A 263 7.68 24.97 -19.10
CA THR A 263 8.84 25.83 -18.90
C THR A 263 9.84 25.67 -20.05
N ASP A 264 10.68 26.67 -20.26
CA ASP A 264 11.72 26.63 -21.28
C ASP A 264 12.95 25.83 -20.80
N GLU A 265 13.26 25.89 -19.51
CA GLU A 265 14.41 25.18 -18.93
C GLU A 265 14.20 24.82 -17.46
N VAL A 266 14.85 23.73 -17.02
CA VAL A 266 14.95 23.30 -15.61
C VAL A 266 16.40 22.97 -15.31
N SER A 267 16.93 23.58 -14.25
CA SER A 267 18.32 23.43 -13.83
C SER A 267 18.47 22.34 -12.76
N SER A 268 19.72 21.92 -12.55
CA SER A 268 20.13 20.98 -11.49
C SER A 268 19.48 21.33 -10.15
N GLY A 269 18.96 20.34 -9.48
CA GLY A 269 18.32 20.43 -8.16
C GLY A 269 16.79 20.54 -8.19
N ASP A 270 16.17 20.97 -9.27
CA ASP A 270 14.70 21.04 -9.37
C ASP A 270 14.08 19.74 -9.87
N ILE A 271 12.81 19.55 -9.55
CA ILE A 271 12.00 18.40 -9.99
C ILE A 271 11.18 18.83 -11.21
N CYS A 272 11.21 18.01 -12.24
CA CYS A 272 10.50 18.30 -13.49
C CYS A 272 9.75 17.09 -14.05
N ALA A 273 8.84 17.39 -14.96
CA ALA A 273 8.10 16.43 -15.75
C ALA A 273 8.48 16.58 -17.23
N VAL A 274 8.93 15.50 -17.86
CA VAL A 274 9.37 15.44 -19.25
C VAL A 274 8.36 14.66 -20.08
N ILE A 275 7.88 15.27 -21.14
CA ILE A 275 6.81 14.73 -22.00
C ILE A 275 7.36 14.47 -23.40
N GLY A 276 6.87 13.35 -23.98
CA GLY A 276 7.10 13.00 -25.38
C GLY A 276 8.40 12.29 -25.66
N LEU A 277 8.97 11.64 -24.65
CA LEU A 277 9.98 10.60 -24.81
C LEU A 277 9.34 9.35 -25.39
N ASP A 278 10.04 8.62 -26.26
CA ASP A 278 9.46 7.48 -26.97
C ASP A 278 9.41 6.23 -26.08
N LYS A 279 10.55 5.72 -25.65
CA LYS A 279 10.64 4.55 -24.77
C LYS A 279 11.47 4.88 -23.55
N PHE A 280 10.92 4.67 -22.38
CA PHE A 280 11.64 4.88 -21.12
C PHE A 280 10.93 4.13 -19.98
N GLU A 281 11.70 3.80 -18.98
CA GLU A 281 11.21 3.15 -17.76
C GLU A 281 11.67 3.94 -16.52
N ILE A 282 11.05 3.63 -15.37
CA ILE A 282 11.53 4.16 -14.10
C ILE A 282 12.93 3.58 -13.83
N GLY A 283 13.86 4.43 -13.39
CA GLY A 283 15.25 4.06 -13.17
C GLY A 283 16.17 4.29 -14.36
N ASP A 284 15.62 4.66 -15.53
CA ASP A 284 16.41 5.13 -16.67
C ASP A 284 16.92 6.55 -16.40
N THR A 285 18.00 6.93 -17.07
CA THR A 285 18.58 8.26 -16.97
C THR A 285 18.40 9.03 -18.28
N ILE A 286 17.79 10.21 -18.21
CA ILE A 286 17.84 11.20 -19.30
C ILE A 286 19.19 11.88 -19.21
N THR A 287 19.98 11.82 -20.29
CA THR A 287 21.36 12.30 -20.29
C THR A 287 21.71 13.02 -21.61
N ASP A 288 22.94 13.52 -21.69
CA ASP A 288 23.44 14.23 -22.85
C ASP A 288 23.34 13.39 -24.14
N TYR A 289 23.08 14.10 -25.26
CA TYR A 289 22.88 13.44 -26.54
C TYR A 289 24.15 12.81 -27.13
N GLU A 290 25.30 13.46 -26.91
CA GLU A 290 26.59 13.03 -27.49
C GLU A 290 27.44 12.21 -26.49
N GLN A 291 27.36 12.54 -25.23
CA GLN A 291 28.11 11.89 -24.15
C GLN A 291 27.16 11.33 -23.08
N PRO A 292 26.47 10.21 -23.39
CA PRO A 292 25.50 9.63 -22.46
C PRO A 292 26.23 9.05 -21.24
N GLU A 293 25.75 9.41 -20.06
CA GLU A 293 26.24 8.96 -18.77
C GLU A 293 25.06 8.58 -17.87
N ALA A 294 24.92 7.28 -17.54
CA ALA A 294 23.86 6.77 -16.68
C ALA A 294 24.15 7.11 -15.21
N LEU A 295 23.11 7.47 -14.47
CA LEU A 295 23.14 7.49 -13.00
C LEU A 295 23.05 6.08 -12.44
N PRO A 296 23.61 5.81 -11.24
CA PRO A 296 23.43 4.54 -10.58
C PRO A 296 21.92 4.23 -10.44
N PRO A 297 21.48 3.02 -10.79
CA PRO A 297 20.09 2.64 -10.63
C PRO A 297 19.73 2.59 -9.15
N ILE A 298 18.52 3.02 -8.81
CA ILE A 298 18.00 2.87 -7.45
C ILE A 298 17.77 1.38 -7.20
N ALA A 299 18.38 0.84 -6.16
CA ALA A 299 18.14 -0.53 -5.73
C ALA A 299 16.68 -0.67 -5.28
N ILE A 300 15.95 -1.58 -5.90
CA ILE A 300 14.56 -1.89 -5.54
C ILE A 300 14.56 -3.33 -5.05
N ASP A 301 14.04 -3.54 -3.83
CA ASP A 301 13.93 -4.89 -3.30
C ASP A 301 13.06 -5.76 -4.21
N GLU A 302 13.44 -7.00 -4.34
CA GLU A 302 12.71 -7.97 -5.16
C GLU A 302 11.35 -8.33 -4.54
N PRO A 303 10.37 -8.76 -5.37
CA PRO A 303 9.11 -9.28 -4.87
C PRO A 303 9.31 -10.47 -3.94
N THR A 304 8.58 -10.51 -2.84
CA THR A 304 8.60 -11.59 -1.85
C THR A 304 7.36 -12.48 -1.91
N MET A 305 6.30 -11.98 -2.55
CA MET A 305 5.01 -12.67 -2.67
C MET A 305 4.56 -12.78 -4.11
N SER A 306 3.81 -13.83 -4.41
CA SER A 306 3.18 -14.06 -5.71
C SER A 306 1.75 -14.53 -5.55
N MET A 307 0.94 -14.29 -6.57
CA MET A 307 -0.46 -14.70 -6.62
C MET A 307 -0.83 -15.10 -8.05
N LEU A 308 -1.64 -16.14 -8.18
CA LEU A 308 -2.20 -16.53 -9.46
C LEU A 308 -3.35 -15.60 -9.82
N PHE A 309 -3.28 -15.00 -11.00
CA PHE A 309 -4.36 -14.28 -11.66
C PHE A 309 -4.85 -15.13 -12.82
N THR A 310 -6.16 -15.30 -12.99
CA THR A 310 -6.74 -16.04 -14.09
C THR A 310 -8.06 -15.44 -14.54
N ILE A 311 -8.48 -15.75 -15.75
CA ILE A 311 -9.82 -15.36 -16.21
C ILE A 311 -10.88 -15.99 -15.31
N ASN A 312 -12.03 -15.32 -15.18
CA ASN A 312 -13.17 -15.90 -14.46
C ASN A 312 -13.82 -16.99 -15.35
N ASP A 313 -13.90 -18.22 -14.85
CA ASP A 313 -14.57 -19.36 -15.48
C ASP A 313 -15.77 -19.85 -14.66
N SER A 314 -16.26 -19.01 -13.74
CA SER A 314 -17.43 -19.32 -12.90
C SER A 314 -18.71 -19.37 -13.73
N PRO A 315 -19.80 -19.99 -13.22
CA PRO A 315 -21.11 -19.94 -13.83
C PRO A 315 -21.70 -18.53 -13.98
N PHE A 316 -21.10 -17.54 -13.29
CA PHE A 316 -21.50 -16.14 -13.37
C PHE A 316 -20.58 -15.26 -14.22
N PHE A 317 -19.68 -15.87 -14.96
CA PHE A 317 -18.78 -15.19 -15.90
C PHE A 317 -19.53 -14.19 -16.79
N GLY A 318 -19.01 -12.96 -16.87
CA GLY A 318 -19.51 -11.90 -17.73
C GLY A 318 -20.84 -11.27 -17.33
N LYS A 319 -21.44 -11.66 -16.18
CA LYS A 319 -22.68 -11.03 -15.69
C LYS A 319 -22.45 -9.62 -15.16
N GLU A 320 -21.29 -9.34 -14.61
CA GLU A 320 -21.01 -8.09 -13.88
C GLU A 320 -19.85 -7.30 -14.47
N GLY A 321 -18.83 -7.97 -15.01
CA GLY A 321 -17.63 -7.37 -15.57
C GLY A 321 -17.79 -6.92 -17.01
N LYS A 322 -17.15 -5.80 -17.37
CA LYS A 322 -17.04 -5.31 -18.74
C LYS A 322 -15.81 -5.92 -19.46
N TYR A 323 -14.74 -6.13 -18.73
CA TYR A 323 -13.45 -6.62 -19.23
C TYR A 323 -13.15 -7.99 -18.61
N CYS A 324 -13.50 -9.06 -19.32
CA CYS A 324 -13.46 -10.44 -18.80
C CYS A 324 -12.50 -11.36 -19.57
N THR A 325 -11.97 -10.92 -20.72
CA THR A 325 -11.13 -11.77 -21.58
C THR A 325 -9.66 -11.72 -21.17
N SER A 326 -8.91 -12.80 -21.48
CA SER A 326 -7.46 -12.88 -21.25
C SER A 326 -6.71 -11.68 -21.84
N ARG A 327 -7.07 -11.24 -23.05
CA ARG A 327 -6.46 -10.07 -23.66
C ARG A 327 -6.67 -8.79 -22.83
N HIS A 328 -7.87 -8.54 -22.34
CA HIS A 328 -8.16 -7.37 -21.51
C HIS A 328 -7.32 -7.37 -20.22
N ILE A 329 -7.25 -8.53 -19.57
CA ILE A 329 -6.49 -8.67 -18.31
C ILE A 329 -4.99 -8.51 -18.57
N ASN A 330 -4.47 -9.18 -19.60
CA ASN A 330 -3.06 -9.08 -19.97
C ASN A 330 -2.65 -7.63 -20.28
N ASP A 331 -3.39 -6.97 -21.18
CA ASP A 331 -3.11 -5.57 -21.57
C ASP A 331 -3.17 -4.62 -20.36
N ARG A 332 -4.01 -4.92 -19.36
CA ARG A 332 -4.10 -4.14 -18.12
C ARG A 332 -2.92 -4.40 -17.19
N LEU A 333 -2.53 -5.67 -17.04
CA LEU A 333 -1.36 -6.04 -16.23
C LEU A 333 -0.06 -5.50 -16.83
N GLU A 334 0.12 -5.55 -18.14
CA GLU A 334 1.27 -4.97 -18.84
C GLU A 334 1.37 -3.45 -18.57
N ARG A 335 0.26 -2.73 -18.67
CA ARG A 335 0.21 -1.30 -18.33
C ARG A 335 0.56 -1.02 -16.86
N GLU A 336 0.24 -1.93 -15.96
CA GLU A 336 0.64 -1.80 -14.55
C GLU A 336 2.14 -2.01 -14.37
N LEU A 337 2.73 -2.99 -15.05
CA LEU A 337 4.18 -3.22 -15.04
C LEU A 337 4.99 -2.01 -15.51
N GLU A 338 4.45 -1.24 -16.46
CA GLU A 338 5.10 -0.01 -16.91
C GLU A 338 5.22 1.05 -15.80
N LYS A 339 4.26 1.08 -14.87
CA LYS A 339 4.19 2.06 -13.78
C LYS A 339 4.81 1.56 -12.48
N ASN A 340 4.89 0.25 -12.29
CA ASN A 340 5.23 -0.37 -11.01
C ASN A 340 6.39 -1.35 -11.14
N LEU A 341 7.61 -0.87 -10.85
CA LEU A 341 8.83 -1.68 -10.95
C LEU A 341 8.92 -2.82 -9.90
N ALA A 342 8.18 -2.72 -8.81
CA ALA A 342 8.13 -3.75 -7.78
C ALA A 342 7.20 -4.92 -8.16
N LEU A 343 6.50 -4.80 -9.28
CA LEU A 343 5.62 -5.84 -9.81
C LEU A 343 6.36 -6.68 -10.85
N ARG A 344 6.11 -7.99 -10.88
CA ARG A 344 6.55 -8.91 -11.91
C ARG A 344 5.36 -9.72 -12.39
N MET A 345 5.36 -10.09 -13.66
CA MET A 345 4.34 -10.96 -14.24
C MET A 345 5.01 -12.00 -15.14
N GLN A 346 4.52 -13.22 -15.06
CA GLN A 346 4.90 -14.30 -15.97
C GLN A 346 3.69 -15.21 -16.27
N PRO A 347 3.58 -15.79 -17.45
CA PRO A 347 2.54 -16.78 -17.74
C PRO A 347 2.63 -17.96 -16.77
N PHE A 348 1.48 -18.48 -16.37
CA PHE A 348 1.42 -19.69 -15.54
C PHE A 348 1.36 -20.94 -16.44
N GLN A 349 2.37 -21.81 -16.35
CA GLN A 349 2.45 -23.06 -17.12
C GLN A 349 2.21 -22.87 -18.63
N ASP A 350 2.77 -21.82 -19.22
CA ASP A 350 2.56 -21.43 -20.63
C ASP A 350 1.09 -21.17 -21.02
N SER A 351 0.23 -20.93 -20.02
CA SER A 351 -1.17 -20.58 -20.24
C SER A 351 -1.30 -19.13 -20.76
N THR A 352 -2.22 -18.92 -21.69
CA THR A 352 -2.61 -17.59 -22.16
C THR A 352 -3.65 -16.90 -21.27
N ASP A 353 -4.25 -17.65 -20.35
CA ASP A 353 -5.41 -17.25 -19.57
C ASP A 353 -5.10 -17.12 -18.07
N SER A 354 -3.84 -17.34 -17.69
CA SER A 354 -3.38 -17.32 -16.28
C SER A 354 -1.97 -16.77 -16.17
N TRP A 355 -1.75 -15.97 -15.13
CA TRP A 355 -0.48 -15.28 -14.85
C TRP A 355 -0.09 -15.42 -13.39
N ILE A 356 1.18 -15.60 -13.12
CA ILE A 356 1.75 -15.38 -11.80
C ILE A 356 2.15 -13.91 -11.71
N VAL A 357 1.48 -13.18 -10.82
CA VAL A 357 1.78 -11.79 -10.52
C VAL A 357 2.49 -11.74 -9.19
N SER A 358 3.70 -11.18 -9.18
CA SER A 358 4.55 -11.09 -7.99
C SER A 358 4.69 -9.65 -7.53
N GLY A 359 4.61 -9.42 -6.22
CA GLY A 359 4.70 -8.11 -5.59
C GLY A 359 5.35 -8.19 -4.21
N ARG A 360 5.48 -7.06 -3.54
CA ARG A 360 6.14 -6.98 -2.23
C ARG A 360 5.33 -7.58 -1.09
N GLY A 361 4.00 -7.47 -1.14
CA GLY A 361 3.13 -7.95 -0.09
C GLY A 361 1.69 -8.15 -0.56
N VAL A 362 0.85 -8.65 0.35
CA VAL A 362 -0.58 -8.89 0.07
C VAL A 362 -1.32 -7.58 -0.21
N LEU A 363 -1.01 -6.50 0.52
CA LEU A 363 -1.64 -5.20 0.32
C LEU A 363 -1.33 -4.63 -1.07
N HIS A 364 -0.09 -4.75 -1.53
CA HIS A 364 0.31 -4.31 -2.87
C HIS A 364 -0.51 -5.01 -3.98
N LEU A 365 -0.63 -6.34 -3.89
CA LEU A 365 -1.42 -7.13 -4.85
C LEU A 365 -2.92 -6.86 -4.71
N SER A 366 -3.45 -6.67 -3.50
CA SER A 366 -4.87 -6.38 -3.28
C SER A 366 -5.28 -5.00 -3.81
N VAL A 367 -4.40 -4.00 -3.72
CA VAL A 367 -4.62 -2.68 -4.33
C VAL A 367 -4.74 -2.80 -5.85
N LEU A 368 -3.87 -3.58 -6.50
CA LEU A 368 -3.97 -3.84 -7.93
C LEU A 368 -5.31 -4.50 -8.30
N ILE A 369 -5.70 -5.55 -7.59
CA ILE A 369 -6.96 -6.28 -7.82
C ILE A 369 -8.17 -5.35 -7.63
N GLU A 370 -8.18 -4.56 -6.56
CA GLU A 370 -9.28 -3.64 -6.26
C GLU A 370 -9.37 -2.51 -7.30
N THR A 371 -8.23 -2.00 -7.78
CA THR A 371 -8.19 -1.02 -8.87
C THR A 371 -8.78 -1.60 -10.15
N MET A 372 -8.36 -2.81 -10.53
CA MET A 372 -8.93 -3.51 -11.70
C MET A 372 -10.44 -3.74 -11.54
N ARG A 373 -10.89 -4.15 -10.36
CA ARG A 373 -12.31 -4.33 -10.05
C ARG A 373 -13.12 -3.05 -10.30
N ARG A 374 -12.64 -1.90 -9.84
CA ARG A 374 -13.29 -0.58 -10.02
C ARG A 374 -13.25 -0.10 -11.46
N GLU A 375 -12.22 -0.46 -12.22
CA GLU A 375 -12.14 -0.20 -13.66
C GLU A 375 -13.11 -1.07 -14.48
N GLY A 376 -13.78 -2.04 -13.87
CA GLY A 376 -14.78 -2.90 -14.52
C GLY A 376 -14.23 -4.25 -15.00
N TYR A 377 -13.07 -4.66 -14.53
CA TYR A 377 -12.50 -6.00 -14.81
C TYR A 377 -13.17 -7.06 -13.94
N GLU A 378 -13.22 -8.27 -14.53
CA GLU A 378 -13.68 -9.49 -13.87
C GLU A 378 -12.60 -10.55 -14.02
N LEU A 379 -12.11 -11.09 -12.89
CA LEU A 379 -11.04 -12.07 -12.84
C LEU A 379 -11.17 -12.97 -11.61
N GLN A 380 -10.33 -13.99 -11.55
CA GLN A 380 -10.15 -14.83 -10.36
C GLN A 380 -8.72 -14.73 -9.89
N VAL A 381 -8.52 -14.85 -8.58
CA VAL A 381 -7.20 -14.84 -7.96
C VAL A 381 -7.06 -16.03 -7.00
N GLY A 382 -5.88 -16.61 -7.00
CA GLY A 382 -5.51 -17.69 -6.10
C GLY A 382 -4.98 -17.18 -4.76
N GLN A 383 -4.68 -18.12 -3.86
CA GLN A 383 -4.08 -17.81 -2.56
C GLN A 383 -2.71 -17.13 -2.72
N PRO A 384 -2.42 -16.07 -1.93
CA PRO A 384 -1.08 -15.48 -1.86
C PRO A 384 -0.05 -16.51 -1.40
N GLN A 385 1.07 -16.59 -2.12
CA GLN A 385 2.17 -17.50 -1.83
C GLN A 385 3.48 -16.72 -1.72
N VAL A 386 4.36 -17.12 -0.81
CA VAL A 386 5.70 -16.54 -0.72
C VAL A 386 6.61 -17.14 -1.80
N ILE A 387 7.54 -16.33 -2.27
CA ILE A 387 8.54 -16.76 -3.26
C ILE A 387 9.71 -17.40 -2.51
N TYR A 388 9.91 -18.69 -2.73
CA TYR A 388 11.07 -19.42 -2.19
C TYR A 388 12.28 -19.25 -3.08
N LYS A 389 13.46 -19.21 -2.47
CA LYS A 389 14.76 -19.21 -3.19
C LYS A 389 15.60 -20.39 -2.72
N GLU A 390 16.43 -20.91 -3.60
CA GLU A 390 17.47 -21.86 -3.24
C GLU A 390 18.79 -21.09 -3.09
N ILE A 391 19.33 -21.07 -1.87
CA ILE A 391 20.59 -20.40 -1.53
C ILE A 391 21.52 -21.46 -0.99
N ASP A 392 22.65 -21.66 -1.63
CA ASP A 392 23.65 -22.69 -1.28
C ASP A 392 23.05 -24.12 -1.17
N GLY A 393 22.07 -24.46 -2.03
CA GLY A 393 21.41 -25.76 -2.03
C GLY A 393 20.37 -25.94 -0.91
N VAL A 394 20.04 -24.87 -0.17
CA VAL A 394 19.04 -24.86 0.90
C VAL A 394 17.81 -24.07 0.45
N LYS A 395 16.63 -24.66 0.61
CA LYS A 395 15.36 -23.94 0.38
C LYS A 395 15.21 -22.85 1.44
N CYS A 396 15.18 -21.60 1.00
CA CYS A 396 15.01 -20.42 1.84
C CYS A 396 13.66 -19.73 1.59
N GLU A 397 13.17 -19.06 2.63
CA GLU A 397 11.95 -18.26 2.60
C GLU A 397 12.20 -16.84 3.09
N PRO A 398 11.41 -15.84 2.62
CA PRO A 398 11.56 -14.48 3.09
C PRO A 398 11.11 -14.35 4.55
N ILE A 399 11.93 -13.68 5.34
CA ILE A 399 11.68 -13.36 6.75
C ILE A 399 11.38 -11.87 6.86
N GLU A 400 10.46 -11.54 7.71
CA GLU A 400 10.08 -10.17 8.02
C GLU A 400 10.34 -9.84 9.49
N ASP A 401 10.74 -8.62 9.72
CA ASP A 401 10.84 -7.98 11.02
C ASP A 401 9.43 -7.46 11.37
N LEU A 402 8.77 -8.09 12.31
CA LEU A 402 7.41 -7.79 12.74
C LEU A 402 7.43 -7.07 14.07
N THR A 403 6.81 -5.90 14.14
CA THR A 403 6.60 -5.14 15.36
C THR A 403 5.12 -5.13 15.73
N ILE A 404 4.80 -5.51 16.96
CA ILE A 404 3.45 -5.42 17.53
C ILE A 404 3.50 -4.54 18.77
N ASN A 405 2.75 -3.43 18.73
CA ASN A 405 2.54 -2.56 19.88
C ASN A 405 1.13 -2.80 20.44
N VAL A 406 1.03 -3.16 21.71
CA VAL A 406 -0.23 -3.63 22.30
C VAL A 406 -0.25 -3.36 23.82
N PRO A 407 -1.44 -3.14 24.46
CA PRO A 407 -1.55 -3.10 25.91
C PRO A 407 -0.97 -4.36 26.56
N GLU A 408 -0.31 -4.23 27.71
CA GLU A 408 0.44 -5.30 28.38
C GLU A 408 -0.42 -6.57 28.63
N GLU A 409 -1.71 -6.41 28.90
CA GLU A 409 -2.65 -7.50 29.14
C GLU A 409 -2.80 -8.48 27.94
N PHE A 410 -2.56 -7.99 26.70
CA PHE A 410 -2.65 -8.82 25.50
C PHE A 410 -1.30 -9.37 25.03
N ALA A 411 -0.17 -8.94 25.61
CA ALA A 411 1.18 -9.29 25.16
C ALA A 411 1.40 -10.81 25.05
N SER A 412 1.06 -11.56 26.08
CA SER A 412 1.23 -13.03 26.10
C SER A 412 0.46 -13.72 24.97
N LYS A 413 -0.74 -13.21 24.64
CA LYS A 413 -1.57 -13.75 23.57
C LYS A 413 -0.97 -13.47 22.19
N MET A 414 -0.35 -12.29 22.01
CA MET A 414 0.37 -11.94 20.79
C MET A 414 1.59 -12.84 20.59
N ILE A 415 2.38 -13.04 21.64
CA ILE A 415 3.57 -13.91 21.60
C ILE A 415 3.18 -15.34 21.20
N ASP A 416 2.16 -15.94 21.84
CA ASP A 416 1.68 -17.28 21.49
C ASP A 416 1.22 -17.37 20.03
N MET A 417 0.47 -16.37 19.55
CA MET A 417 -0.05 -16.33 18.20
C MET A 417 1.06 -16.24 17.13
N VAL A 418 2.08 -15.43 17.36
CA VAL A 418 3.22 -15.25 16.44
C VAL A 418 4.12 -16.48 16.48
N THR A 419 4.39 -17.05 17.66
CA THR A 419 5.24 -18.25 17.81
C THR A 419 4.63 -19.47 17.12
N ARG A 420 3.30 -19.65 17.16
CA ARG A 420 2.61 -20.71 16.38
C ARG A 420 2.78 -20.57 14.88
N ARG A 421 3.07 -19.36 14.41
CA ARG A 421 3.37 -19.04 13.00
C ARG A 421 4.86 -18.99 12.68
N LYS A 422 5.70 -19.64 13.55
CA LYS A 422 7.15 -19.72 13.41
C LYS A 422 7.87 -18.38 13.56
N GLY A 423 7.23 -17.39 14.21
CA GLY A 423 7.90 -16.15 14.58
C GLY A 423 8.77 -16.36 15.84
N GLU A 424 9.94 -15.76 15.84
CA GLU A 424 10.91 -15.77 16.92
C GLU A 424 10.99 -14.36 17.51
N MET A 425 10.72 -14.23 18.82
CA MET A 425 10.78 -12.93 19.50
C MET A 425 12.23 -12.46 19.61
N THR A 426 12.50 -11.25 19.15
CA THR A 426 13.83 -10.61 19.17
C THR A 426 13.96 -9.61 20.30
N SER A 427 12.92 -8.82 20.58
CA SER A 427 12.89 -7.87 21.68
C SER A 427 11.48 -7.69 22.28
N MET A 428 11.44 -7.19 23.51
CA MET A 428 10.21 -6.79 24.19
C MET A 428 10.50 -5.61 25.11
N GLU A 429 9.86 -4.48 24.86
CA GLU A 429 10.07 -3.24 25.60
C GLU A 429 8.74 -2.68 26.11
N SER A 430 8.68 -2.37 27.41
CA SER A 430 7.50 -1.75 28.02
C SER A 430 7.57 -0.23 27.86
N GLN A 431 6.51 0.38 27.35
CA GLN A 431 6.34 1.82 27.20
C GLN A 431 5.05 2.26 27.91
N GLY A 432 5.16 2.59 29.19
CA GLY A 432 3.99 2.93 30.01
C GLY A 432 3.04 1.75 30.20
N ASP A 433 1.82 1.85 29.71
CA ASP A 433 0.77 0.82 29.74
C ASP A 433 0.78 -0.12 28.51
N ARG A 434 1.69 0.13 27.57
CA ARG A 434 1.82 -0.65 26.33
C ARG A 434 3.17 -1.35 26.24
N VAL A 435 3.21 -2.39 25.45
CA VAL A 435 4.43 -3.17 25.20
C VAL A 435 4.69 -3.21 23.70
N ASN A 436 5.93 -2.94 23.33
CA ASN A 436 6.42 -3.09 21.97
C ASN A 436 7.15 -4.44 21.87
N ILE A 437 6.69 -5.33 20.99
CA ILE A 437 7.24 -6.68 20.83
C ILE A 437 7.72 -6.83 19.39
N GLU A 438 8.99 -7.18 19.23
CA GLU A 438 9.59 -7.41 17.91
C GLU A 438 9.84 -8.91 17.67
N PHE A 439 9.63 -9.33 16.42
CA PHE A 439 9.78 -10.73 16.00
C PHE A 439 10.43 -10.82 14.62
N ASP A 440 11.19 -11.88 14.41
CA ASP A 440 11.57 -12.38 13.09
C ASP A 440 10.56 -13.47 12.68
N ILE A 441 9.74 -13.22 11.67
CA ILE A 441 8.67 -14.11 11.24
C ILE A 441 8.75 -14.42 9.74
N PRO A 442 8.50 -15.66 9.28
CA PRO A 442 8.33 -15.95 7.86
C PRO A 442 7.18 -15.12 7.25
N SER A 443 7.38 -14.51 6.08
CA SER A 443 6.35 -13.69 5.41
C SER A 443 5.02 -14.43 5.25
N ARG A 444 5.05 -15.76 5.02
CA ARG A 444 3.83 -16.58 4.98
C ARG A 444 3.10 -16.66 6.33
N GLY A 445 3.79 -16.40 7.46
CA GLY A 445 3.19 -16.34 8.80
C GLY A 445 2.42 -15.05 9.05
N ILE A 446 2.70 -13.99 8.30
CA ILE A 446 2.01 -12.68 8.40
C ILE A 446 0.64 -12.73 7.73
N ILE A 447 0.46 -13.57 6.70
CA ILE A 447 -0.82 -13.69 6.00
C ILE A 447 -1.93 -14.05 6.98
N GLY A 448 -2.95 -13.19 7.12
CA GLY A 448 -4.05 -13.33 8.07
C GLY A 448 -3.69 -13.09 9.55
N LEU A 449 -2.46 -12.69 9.85
CA LEU A 449 -2.05 -12.37 11.23
C LEU A 449 -2.68 -11.08 11.73
N ARG A 450 -2.76 -10.05 10.89
CA ARG A 450 -3.29 -8.73 11.26
C ARG A 450 -4.71 -8.80 11.78
N THR A 451 -5.60 -9.47 11.06
CA THR A 451 -7.00 -9.66 11.47
C THR A 451 -7.11 -10.39 12.81
N ASN A 452 -6.28 -11.43 13.00
CA ASN A 452 -6.26 -12.18 14.25
C ASN A 452 -5.72 -11.36 15.42
N VAL A 453 -4.66 -10.58 15.21
CA VAL A 453 -4.07 -9.67 16.21
C VAL A 453 -5.08 -8.60 16.63
N LEU A 454 -5.73 -7.93 15.68
CA LEU A 454 -6.76 -6.93 15.97
C LEU A 454 -7.95 -7.52 16.74
N THR A 455 -8.46 -8.68 16.31
CA THR A 455 -9.55 -9.36 17.01
C THR A 455 -9.15 -9.76 18.43
N ALA A 456 -7.93 -10.26 18.61
CA ALA A 456 -7.42 -10.74 19.88
C ALA A 456 -7.12 -9.61 20.88
N SER A 457 -6.81 -8.42 20.41
CA SER A 457 -6.54 -7.20 21.18
C SER A 457 -7.73 -6.24 21.24
N GLN A 458 -8.92 -6.65 20.78
CA GLN A 458 -10.13 -5.82 20.73
C GLN A 458 -9.95 -4.53 19.90
N GLY A 459 -9.07 -4.59 18.89
CA GLY A 459 -8.76 -3.46 18.01
C GLY A 459 -7.61 -2.57 18.49
N GLU A 460 -7.03 -2.82 19.67
CA GLU A 460 -6.03 -1.94 20.28
C GLU A 460 -4.59 -2.18 19.82
N ALA A 461 -4.30 -3.31 19.16
CA ALA A 461 -2.96 -3.60 18.67
C ALA A 461 -2.61 -2.81 17.42
N ILE A 462 -1.39 -2.33 17.36
CA ILE A 462 -0.78 -1.74 16.19
C ILE A 462 0.29 -2.71 15.69
N MET A 463 0.20 -3.08 14.42
CA MET A 463 1.09 -4.05 13.81
C MET A 463 1.76 -3.45 12.58
N ALA A 464 3.08 -3.58 12.51
CA ALA A 464 3.89 -3.24 11.35
C ALA A 464 4.87 -4.36 11.05
N HIS A 465 5.20 -4.54 9.78
CA HIS A 465 6.18 -5.53 9.35
C HIS A 465 6.97 -5.01 8.16
N ARG A 466 8.18 -5.53 7.96
CA ARG A 466 9.03 -5.22 6.83
C ARG A 466 9.88 -6.42 6.45
N TYR A 467 10.18 -6.55 5.16
CA TYR A 467 11.12 -7.55 4.69
C TYR A 467 12.51 -7.34 5.32
N LYS A 468 13.14 -8.42 5.77
CA LYS A 468 14.47 -8.42 6.37
C LYS A 468 15.48 -9.12 5.45
N GLU A 469 15.33 -10.44 5.28
CA GLU A 469 16.25 -11.28 4.50
C GLU A 469 15.63 -12.64 4.16
N TYR A 470 16.32 -13.45 3.40
CA TYR A 470 15.97 -14.85 3.19
C TYR A 470 16.69 -15.73 4.23
N GLN A 471 15.95 -16.61 4.91
CA GLN A 471 16.49 -17.61 5.84
C GLN A 471 16.00 -19.02 5.44
N PRO A 472 16.66 -20.10 5.93
CA PRO A 472 16.20 -21.47 5.71
C PRO A 472 14.72 -21.67 6.12
N TYR A 473 14.02 -22.49 5.35
CA TYR A 473 12.61 -22.78 5.57
C TYR A 473 12.32 -23.30 6.99
N LYS A 474 11.45 -22.65 7.74
CA LYS A 474 11.15 -22.91 9.17
C LYS A 474 10.07 -23.98 9.40
N GLY A 475 9.70 -24.77 8.37
CA GLY A 475 8.68 -25.84 8.49
C GLY A 475 7.26 -25.32 8.27
N ASP A 476 6.26 -26.20 8.30
CA ASP A 476 4.88 -25.88 7.96
C ASP A 476 4.17 -24.98 8.97
N ILE A 477 3.28 -24.14 8.47
CA ILE A 477 2.40 -23.26 9.24
C ILE A 477 0.96 -23.56 8.89
N THR A 478 0.15 -23.88 9.88
CA THR A 478 -1.30 -24.04 9.71
C THR A 478 -1.97 -22.66 9.74
N ARG A 479 -2.52 -22.21 8.61
CA ARG A 479 -3.15 -20.90 8.49
C ARG A 479 -4.61 -20.89 8.91
N ARG A 480 -5.42 -21.82 8.38
CA ARG A 480 -6.85 -21.94 8.64
C ARG A 480 -7.17 -23.34 9.16
N LEU A 481 -7.75 -23.39 10.35
CA LEU A 481 -8.16 -24.64 11.00
C LEU A 481 -9.51 -25.15 10.48
N ASN A 482 -10.43 -24.23 10.17
CA ASN A 482 -11.81 -24.53 9.80
C ASN A 482 -11.97 -24.89 8.32
N GLY A 483 -12.94 -25.76 8.01
CA GLY A 483 -13.34 -26.08 6.64
C GLY A 483 -14.27 -25.03 6.02
N SER A 484 -14.59 -25.22 4.74
CA SER A 484 -15.56 -24.40 4.02
C SER A 484 -16.93 -25.04 3.99
N MET A 485 -18.00 -24.25 4.10
CA MET A 485 -19.33 -24.64 3.68
C MET A 485 -19.51 -24.34 2.19
N ILE A 486 -19.82 -25.35 1.37
CA ILE A 486 -19.79 -25.28 -0.08
C ILE A 486 -21.20 -25.52 -0.63
N ALA A 487 -21.65 -24.66 -1.56
CA ALA A 487 -22.95 -24.81 -2.21
C ALA A 487 -22.98 -26.08 -3.09
N LEU A 488 -24.02 -26.91 -2.89
CA LEU A 488 -24.26 -28.14 -3.62
C LEU A 488 -24.76 -27.87 -5.05
N GLU A 489 -25.64 -26.88 -5.21
CA GLU A 489 -26.31 -26.58 -6.47
C GLU A 489 -26.38 -25.07 -6.75
N THR A 490 -26.64 -24.74 -8.00
CA THR A 490 -26.84 -23.35 -8.45
C THR A 490 -28.28 -22.94 -8.25
N GLY A 491 -28.53 -21.77 -7.64
CA GLY A 491 -29.86 -21.24 -7.38
C GLY A 491 -29.85 -20.05 -6.44
N THR A 492 -31.00 -19.77 -5.85
CA THR A 492 -31.17 -18.68 -4.86
C THR A 492 -31.13 -19.24 -3.46
N ALA A 493 -30.39 -18.60 -2.55
CA ALA A 493 -30.33 -18.97 -1.13
C ALA A 493 -31.66 -18.61 -0.43
N TYR A 494 -32.24 -19.57 0.29
CA TYR A 494 -33.47 -19.36 1.03
C TYR A 494 -33.24 -19.22 2.53
N ALA A 495 -33.95 -18.29 3.17
CA ALA A 495 -33.90 -18.05 4.62
C ALA A 495 -34.13 -19.33 5.42
N TYR A 496 -35.05 -20.19 4.98
CA TYR A 496 -35.35 -21.47 5.64
C TYR A 496 -34.14 -22.43 5.65
N ALA A 497 -33.39 -22.50 4.55
CA ALA A 497 -32.20 -23.34 4.47
C ALA A 497 -31.07 -22.81 5.35
N LEU A 498 -30.84 -21.48 5.30
CA LEU A 498 -29.81 -20.82 6.12
C LEU A 498 -30.10 -20.97 7.63
N ASP A 499 -31.35 -20.76 8.05
CA ASP A 499 -31.78 -20.93 9.45
C ASP A 499 -31.51 -22.35 9.98
N LYS A 500 -31.74 -23.37 9.16
CA LYS A 500 -31.47 -24.78 9.53
C LYS A 500 -30.01 -25.17 9.52
N LEU A 501 -29.16 -24.41 8.86
CA LEU A 501 -27.75 -24.73 8.67
C LEU A 501 -26.82 -23.80 9.47
N GLN A 502 -27.33 -22.74 10.11
CA GLN A 502 -26.50 -21.76 10.84
C GLN A 502 -25.75 -22.35 12.03
N ASP A 503 -26.20 -23.45 12.61
CA ASP A 503 -25.44 -24.17 13.66
C ASP A 503 -24.19 -24.88 13.11
N ARG A 504 -24.07 -25.01 11.80
CA ARG A 504 -22.91 -25.66 11.15
C ARG A 504 -21.75 -24.70 10.93
N GLY A 505 -22.01 -23.38 10.99
CA GLY A 505 -20.96 -22.38 10.77
C GLY A 505 -21.49 -20.98 10.50
N LYS A 506 -20.59 -20.11 10.07
CA LYS A 506 -20.90 -18.72 9.73
C LYS A 506 -21.09 -18.58 8.22
N PHE A 507 -22.16 -17.89 7.81
CA PHE A 507 -22.45 -17.65 6.39
C PHE A 507 -21.79 -16.37 5.87
N PHE A 508 -21.43 -16.40 4.58
CA PHE A 508 -20.94 -15.27 3.78
C PHE A 508 -21.98 -14.74 2.79
N ILE A 509 -23.19 -15.33 2.81
CA ILE A 509 -24.31 -15.01 1.93
C ILE A 509 -25.55 -14.67 2.74
N ASP A 510 -26.42 -13.83 2.16
CA ASP A 510 -27.73 -13.49 2.69
C ASP A 510 -28.85 -14.27 1.99
N PRO A 511 -30.04 -14.39 2.63
CA PRO A 511 -31.23 -14.88 1.93
C PRO A 511 -31.55 -14.04 0.68
N GLY A 512 -31.83 -14.72 -0.42
CA GLY A 512 -32.15 -14.08 -1.72
C GLY A 512 -30.94 -13.90 -2.63
N GLU A 513 -29.72 -14.14 -2.16
CA GLU A 513 -28.54 -14.09 -3.01
C GLU A 513 -28.47 -15.31 -3.95
N GLU A 514 -28.05 -15.08 -5.20
CA GLU A 514 -27.74 -16.15 -6.14
C GLU A 514 -26.40 -16.80 -5.80
N VAL A 515 -26.37 -18.13 -5.81
CA VAL A 515 -25.18 -18.94 -5.58
C VAL A 515 -25.03 -19.97 -6.68
N TYR A 516 -23.82 -20.50 -6.86
CA TYR A 516 -23.55 -21.58 -7.80
C TYR A 516 -22.84 -22.76 -7.15
N THR A 517 -22.93 -23.91 -7.78
CA THR A 517 -22.28 -25.15 -7.34
C THR A 517 -20.77 -24.92 -7.14
N GLY A 518 -20.23 -25.31 -5.98
CA GLY A 518 -18.83 -25.14 -5.66
C GLY A 518 -18.45 -23.76 -5.08
N GLN A 519 -19.39 -22.81 -4.98
CA GLN A 519 -19.17 -21.56 -4.28
C GLN A 519 -19.01 -21.84 -2.78
N VAL A 520 -18.04 -21.16 -2.14
CA VAL A 520 -17.87 -21.16 -0.69
C VAL A 520 -18.86 -20.15 -0.12
N VAL A 521 -19.86 -20.65 0.60
CA VAL A 521 -20.98 -19.86 1.13
C VAL A 521 -20.88 -19.62 2.64
N GLY A 522 -19.84 -20.17 3.27
CA GLY A 522 -19.61 -19.98 4.70
C GLY A 522 -18.40 -20.74 5.22
N GLU A 523 -18.07 -20.50 6.49
CA GLU A 523 -17.05 -21.19 7.27
C GLU A 523 -17.69 -22.27 8.12
N HIS A 524 -17.16 -23.51 8.03
CA HIS A 524 -17.61 -24.64 8.85
C HIS A 524 -17.01 -24.57 10.24
N VAL A 525 -17.72 -25.06 11.28
CA VAL A 525 -17.19 -25.13 12.66
C VAL A 525 -16.11 -26.19 12.85
N HIS A 526 -16.01 -27.17 11.94
CA HIS A 526 -14.99 -28.23 11.95
C HIS A 526 -13.93 -28.00 10.86
N ASP A 527 -12.86 -28.75 10.89
CA ASP A 527 -11.71 -28.67 9.99
C ASP A 527 -11.99 -29.17 8.56
N ASN A 528 -13.04 -29.99 8.38
CA ASN A 528 -13.42 -30.57 7.10
C ASN A 528 -14.41 -29.70 6.33
N ASP A 529 -14.33 -29.72 5.01
CA ASP A 529 -15.29 -29.07 4.13
C ASP A 529 -16.67 -29.77 4.18
N LEU A 530 -17.72 -28.97 4.22
CA LEU A 530 -19.10 -29.42 4.25
C LEU A 530 -19.88 -28.92 3.03
N VAL A 531 -20.38 -29.85 2.22
CA VAL A 531 -21.26 -29.50 1.09
C VAL A 531 -22.70 -29.43 1.56
N ILE A 532 -23.35 -28.30 1.32
CA ILE A 532 -24.68 -27.97 1.83
C ILE A 532 -25.60 -27.47 0.70
N ASN A 533 -26.91 -27.70 0.87
CA ASN A 533 -27.91 -27.14 -0.04
C ASN A 533 -28.56 -25.92 0.60
N VAL A 534 -28.18 -24.73 0.16
CA VAL A 534 -28.74 -23.44 0.59
C VAL A 534 -29.95 -23.01 -0.25
N CYS A 535 -30.20 -23.70 -1.37
CA CYS A 535 -31.31 -23.39 -2.29
C CYS A 535 -32.61 -24.14 -1.96
N LYS A 536 -32.66 -24.84 -0.81
CA LYS A 536 -33.82 -25.61 -0.41
C LYS A 536 -34.93 -24.72 0.17
N ALA A 537 -36.02 -24.59 -0.57
CA ALA A 537 -37.21 -23.89 -0.09
C ALA A 537 -38.00 -24.72 0.95
N LYS A 538 -38.76 -24.05 1.80
CA LYS A 538 -39.72 -24.70 2.71
C LYS A 538 -40.78 -25.40 1.88
N GLN A 539 -40.95 -26.71 1.99
CA GLN A 539 -42.04 -27.42 1.36
C GLN A 539 -43.34 -27.01 2.04
N LEU A 540 -44.32 -26.54 1.24
CA LEU A 540 -45.66 -26.28 1.71
C LEU A 540 -46.32 -27.61 2.07
N THR A 541 -46.48 -27.89 3.35
CA THR A 541 -47.31 -29.01 3.82
C THR A 541 -48.72 -28.53 4.00
N ASN A 542 -49.71 -29.30 3.49
CA ASN A 542 -51.14 -28.97 3.57
C ASN A 542 -51.76 -29.10 4.97
N VAL A 543 -50.98 -29.22 6.03
CA VAL A 543 -51.42 -29.26 7.39
C VAL A 543 -51.46 -27.84 7.94
N ARG A 544 -52.68 -27.27 8.05
CA ARG A 544 -52.94 -26.04 8.78
C ARG A 544 -52.67 -26.27 10.29
N ALA A 545 -51.46 -26.05 10.74
CA ALA A 545 -51.21 -25.70 12.12
C ALA A 545 -51.36 -24.18 12.23
N SER A 546 -52.56 -23.73 12.59
CA SER A 546 -52.81 -22.35 12.98
C SER A 546 -52.05 -22.08 14.27
N GLY A 547 -50.92 -21.38 14.20
CA GLY A 547 -50.34 -20.84 15.41
C GLY A 547 -48.89 -20.48 15.52
N SER A 548 -48.01 -20.90 14.66
CA SER A 548 -46.62 -20.40 14.74
C SER A 548 -45.89 -20.60 13.42
N ASP A 549 -46.04 -19.68 12.51
CA ASP A 549 -44.96 -19.43 11.52
C ASP A 549 -43.80 -18.78 12.29
N GLU A 550 -42.93 -19.60 12.89
CA GLU A 550 -41.68 -19.11 13.37
C GLU A 550 -40.97 -18.49 12.18
N LYS A 551 -40.86 -17.17 12.22
CA LYS A 551 -40.07 -16.42 11.23
C LYS A 551 -38.64 -16.93 11.34
N ALA A 552 -38.07 -17.44 10.24
CA ALA A 552 -36.68 -17.86 10.17
C ALA A 552 -35.80 -16.71 10.70
N ARG A 553 -35.01 -16.98 11.74
CA ARG A 553 -34.06 -16.03 12.32
C ARG A 553 -32.68 -16.34 11.76
N VAL A 554 -32.35 -15.71 10.63
CA VAL A 554 -31.03 -15.86 10.03
C VAL A 554 -30.08 -14.85 10.67
N ILE A 555 -28.93 -15.31 11.12
CA ILE A 555 -27.83 -14.47 11.59
C ILE A 555 -27.29 -13.71 10.37
N PRO A 556 -27.02 -12.38 10.48
CA PRO A 556 -26.43 -11.61 9.40
C PRO A 556 -25.14 -12.23 8.88
N LYS A 557 -24.92 -12.16 7.58
CA LYS A 557 -23.69 -12.69 6.96
C LYS A 557 -22.44 -11.99 7.48
N THR A 558 -21.34 -12.71 7.50
CA THR A 558 -20.02 -12.13 7.68
C THR A 558 -19.60 -11.49 6.35
N VAL A 559 -19.44 -10.18 6.35
CA VAL A 559 -18.93 -9.43 5.18
C VAL A 559 -17.41 -9.41 5.30
N MET A 560 -16.72 -9.84 4.24
CA MET A 560 -15.28 -9.89 4.17
C MET A 560 -14.77 -8.89 3.11
N SER A 561 -13.72 -8.17 3.46
CA SER A 561 -12.95 -7.36 2.51
C SER A 561 -12.19 -8.26 1.52
N LEU A 562 -11.61 -7.67 0.46
CA LEU A 562 -10.79 -8.42 -0.48
C LEU A 562 -9.60 -9.08 0.22
N GLU A 563 -8.93 -8.34 1.09
CA GLU A 563 -7.79 -8.85 1.87
C GLU A 563 -8.21 -10.04 2.74
N GLU A 564 -9.31 -9.93 3.45
CA GLU A 564 -9.83 -11.02 4.28
C GLU A 564 -10.21 -12.25 3.45
N CYS A 565 -10.77 -12.06 2.25
CA CYS A 565 -11.02 -13.17 1.31
C CYS A 565 -9.71 -13.85 0.87
N LEU A 566 -8.68 -13.05 0.51
CA LEU A 566 -7.37 -13.56 0.08
C LEU A 566 -6.64 -14.31 1.20
N GLU A 567 -6.77 -13.84 2.43
CA GLU A 567 -6.22 -14.48 3.63
C GLU A 567 -6.97 -15.76 4.00
N TYR A 568 -8.28 -15.80 3.73
CA TYR A 568 -9.17 -16.90 4.09
C TYR A 568 -9.03 -18.12 3.18
N ILE A 569 -8.91 -17.95 1.86
CA ILE A 569 -8.89 -19.04 0.88
C ILE A 569 -7.72 -20.00 1.08
N LYS A 570 -7.96 -21.29 0.77
CA LYS A 570 -6.96 -22.37 0.71
C LYS A 570 -6.41 -22.52 -0.72
N GLU A 571 -5.39 -23.36 -0.86
CA GLU A 571 -4.74 -23.65 -2.18
C GLU A 571 -5.72 -24.21 -3.24
N ASP A 572 -6.82 -24.85 -2.81
CA ASP A 572 -7.85 -25.40 -3.67
C ASP A 572 -9.04 -24.44 -3.89
N GLU A 573 -8.87 -23.17 -3.52
CA GLU A 573 -9.90 -22.13 -3.60
C GLU A 573 -9.42 -20.91 -4.37
N TYR A 574 -10.36 -20.22 -5.05
CA TYR A 574 -10.16 -18.93 -5.69
C TYR A 574 -11.08 -17.86 -5.09
N VAL A 575 -10.69 -16.61 -5.19
CA VAL A 575 -11.58 -15.46 -5.04
C VAL A 575 -11.97 -14.99 -6.43
N GLU A 576 -13.24 -15.07 -6.75
CA GLU A 576 -13.85 -14.44 -7.93
C GLU A 576 -14.09 -12.96 -7.61
N VAL A 577 -13.44 -12.09 -8.36
CA VAL A 577 -13.50 -10.63 -8.19
C VAL A 577 -14.22 -10.03 -9.38
N THR A 578 -15.32 -9.33 -9.10
CA THR A 578 -16.13 -8.64 -10.10
C THR A 578 -16.41 -7.20 -9.64
N PRO A 579 -16.84 -6.30 -10.52
CA PRO A 579 -17.17 -4.93 -10.15
C PRO A 579 -18.15 -4.80 -8.98
N LYS A 580 -19.09 -5.75 -8.84
CA LYS A 580 -20.17 -5.69 -7.84
C LYS A 580 -20.02 -6.68 -6.69
N SER A 581 -19.28 -7.77 -6.89
CA SER A 581 -19.26 -8.90 -5.94
C SER A 581 -17.86 -9.48 -5.79
N MET A 582 -17.61 -10.03 -4.59
CA MET A 582 -16.47 -10.90 -4.30
C MET A 582 -17.02 -12.22 -3.80
N ARG A 583 -16.64 -13.31 -4.44
CA ARG A 583 -17.13 -14.66 -4.11
C ARG A 583 -15.95 -15.60 -4.01
N MET A 584 -15.91 -16.37 -2.94
CA MET A 584 -14.93 -17.45 -2.81
C MET A 584 -15.51 -18.72 -3.42
N ARG A 585 -14.67 -19.53 -4.06
CA ARG A 585 -15.11 -20.78 -4.71
C ARG A 585 -14.03 -21.84 -4.67
N LYS A 586 -14.42 -23.09 -4.81
CA LYS A 586 -13.47 -24.18 -5.09
C LYS A 586 -12.98 -24.10 -6.53
N ILE A 587 -11.71 -24.48 -6.77
CA ILE A 587 -11.14 -24.59 -8.12
C ILE A 587 -11.95 -25.61 -8.93
N ILE A 588 -12.17 -26.80 -8.39
CA ILE A 588 -13.03 -27.81 -8.98
C ILE A 588 -14.45 -27.62 -8.43
N LEU A 589 -15.37 -27.15 -9.25
CA LEU A 589 -16.74 -26.83 -8.80
C LEU A 589 -17.55 -28.07 -8.47
N ASN A 590 -17.41 -29.15 -9.26
CA ASN A 590 -18.18 -30.37 -9.08
C ASN A 590 -17.70 -31.16 -7.84
N HIS A 591 -18.65 -31.54 -6.96
CA HIS A 591 -18.35 -32.26 -5.73
C HIS A 591 -17.74 -33.65 -5.96
N ASP A 592 -18.25 -34.40 -6.95
CA ASP A 592 -17.77 -35.76 -7.21
C ASP A 592 -16.37 -35.75 -7.85
N GLU A 593 -16.08 -34.75 -8.66
CA GLU A 593 -14.74 -34.54 -9.24
C GLU A 593 -13.73 -34.16 -8.15
N ARG A 594 -14.10 -33.28 -7.20
CA ARG A 594 -13.25 -32.99 -6.02
C ARG A 594 -12.94 -34.23 -5.20
N LYS A 595 -13.96 -35.10 -4.97
CA LYS A 595 -13.73 -36.37 -4.26
C LYS A 595 -12.76 -37.29 -4.97
N LYS A 596 -12.83 -37.37 -6.31
CA LYS A 596 -11.87 -38.15 -7.10
C LYS A 596 -10.47 -37.57 -7.02
N ALA A 597 -10.32 -36.26 -7.25
CA ALA A 597 -9.03 -35.59 -7.17
C ALA A 597 -8.34 -35.70 -5.78
N ASN A 598 -9.13 -35.74 -4.69
CA ASN A 598 -8.60 -35.95 -3.33
C ASN A 598 -8.23 -37.39 -3.00
N LYS A 599 -8.71 -38.38 -3.81
CA LYS A 599 -8.30 -39.78 -3.66
C LYS A 599 -7.02 -40.11 -4.40
N ASP A 600 -6.71 -39.31 -5.43
CA ASP A 600 -5.52 -39.47 -6.28
C ASP A 600 -4.29 -38.73 -5.73
N LYS A 601 -4.47 -37.88 -4.68
CA LYS A 601 -3.42 -37.29 -3.85
C LYS A 601 -3.11 -38.17 -2.63
#